data_60885d6399db7d2169df89bd783da66b
#
_entry.id   60885d6399db7d2169df89bd783da66b
#
_cell.length_a   1.000
_cell.length_b   1.000
_cell.length_c   1.000
_cell.angle_alpha   90.00
_cell.angle_beta   90.00
_cell.angle_gamma   90.00
#
_symmetry.space_group_name_H-M   'P 1'
#
loop_
_entity.id
_entity.type
_entity.pdbx_description
1 polymer ?
#
loop_
_entity_poly.entity_id
_entity_poly.type
_entity_poly.pdbx_seq_one_letter_code
_entity_poly.pdbx_strand_id
1 'polypeptide(L)'
;LSRRMEVAPFNVGPDYIDPGYHGVAAGRPGRNLDSVMCGEQLIGPLYAHGSKGCDISVVEGVMGLFDGRIALGADPTCAPGSTAQIAQLLDMPVILVVDVRGMSQSAGALVRGFCAAEGIRIAGVILNRAGTDRHDQVCREAIEAVGVPVVGSVPRMNVDVPSRHLGLVTAAENSETLDVITRMADLVEAHVDLDAVVALARCGYQGQAWDPAAAISESDDAAPAGSVGLRPAASGKRVAVAGGPAFTFAYAEHRELLRAAGATVVDFDPLNDPLPECDGLIIPGGFPEEHVEQLAGRADLREDIRALAASGAPIHGECAGLLWLIETLDAHPMLGLIPTHAAMGRRLTLGYREAVALSDSLLYRTGERVTGHEFRHTA
;
A
#
# COMPACT_ATOMS: atom_id res chain seq x y z
N LEU A 1 13.91 4.39 -13.35
CA LEU A 1 13.73 3.21 -14.21
C LEU A 1 12.59 3.39 -15.20
N SER A 2 11.42 3.90 -14.79
CA SER A 2 10.24 4.07 -15.66
C SER A 2 10.46 4.98 -16.88
N ARG A 3 11.53 5.77 -16.92
CA ARG A 3 11.95 6.52 -18.12
C ARG A 3 12.52 5.63 -19.24
N ARG A 4 12.88 4.38 -18.94
CA ARG A 4 13.59 3.45 -19.84
C ARG A 4 12.90 2.10 -20.01
N MET A 5 12.05 1.71 -19.08
CA MET A 5 11.49 0.37 -18.93
C MET A 5 10.07 0.42 -18.43
N GLU A 6 9.29 -0.62 -18.71
CA GLU A 6 8.01 -0.85 -18.04
C GLU A 6 8.28 -1.38 -16.63
N VAL A 7 7.89 -0.61 -15.61
CA VAL A 7 8.17 -0.90 -14.20
C VAL A 7 6.91 -1.32 -13.48
N ALA A 8 6.94 -2.47 -12.77
CA ALA A 8 5.91 -2.85 -11.82
C ALA A 8 6.27 -2.36 -10.41
N PRO A 9 5.53 -1.41 -9.84
CA PRO A 9 5.80 -0.90 -8.51
C PRO A 9 5.03 -1.69 -7.45
N PHE A 10 5.75 -2.10 -6.40
CA PHE A 10 5.18 -2.76 -5.23
C PHE A 10 5.68 -2.11 -3.95
N ASN A 11 4.88 -2.26 -2.90
CA ASN A 11 5.21 -1.86 -1.54
C ASN A 11 5.02 -3.03 -0.58
N VAL A 12 5.86 -3.17 0.44
CA VAL A 12 5.71 -4.19 1.47
C VAL A 12 4.84 -3.66 2.59
N GLY A 13 3.83 -4.45 2.96
CA GLY A 13 2.90 -4.10 4.04
C GLY A 13 1.70 -3.25 3.59
N PRO A 14 0.87 -2.80 4.54
CA PRO A 14 -0.43 -2.18 4.29
C PRO A 14 -0.34 -0.65 4.15
N ASP A 15 0.61 -0.16 3.40
CA ASP A 15 0.75 1.27 3.10
C ASP A 15 -0.13 1.67 1.91
N TYR A 16 -0.63 2.91 1.93
CA TYR A 16 -1.48 3.47 0.89
C TYR A 16 -0.94 4.77 0.28
N ILE A 17 0.01 5.44 0.94
CA ILE A 17 0.52 6.74 0.52
C ILE A 17 1.59 6.54 -0.54
N ASP A 18 2.63 5.77 -0.24
CA ASP A 18 3.76 5.52 -1.14
C ASP A 18 3.32 4.82 -2.43
N PRO A 19 2.43 3.79 -2.41
CA PRO A 19 1.87 3.21 -3.63
C PRO A 19 1.19 4.21 -4.57
N GLY A 20 0.62 5.30 -4.04
CA GLY A 20 0.07 6.39 -4.85
C GLY A 20 1.15 7.10 -5.67
N TYR A 21 2.27 7.45 -5.05
CA TYR A 21 3.44 8.03 -5.73
C TYR A 21 4.08 7.06 -6.72
N HIS A 22 4.20 5.79 -6.32
CA HIS A 22 4.72 4.74 -7.21
C HIS A 22 3.85 4.60 -8.46
N GLY A 23 2.53 4.66 -8.28
CA GLY A 23 1.58 4.57 -9.38
C GLY A 23 1.75 5.71 -10.38
N VAL A 24 1.90 6.94 -9.89
CA VAL A 24 2.16 8.11 -10.75
C VAL A 24 3.52 7.98 -11.46
N ALA A 25 4.56 7.54 -10.74
CA ALA A 25 5.90 7.38 -11.29
C ALA A 25 6.00 6.29 -12.36
N ALA A 26 5.24 5.20 -12.22
CA ALA A 26 5.28 4.03 -13.11
C ALA A 26 4.17 4.05 -14.18
N GLY A 27 3.18 4.94 -14.09
CA GLY A 27 2.03 4.98 -15.00
C GLY A 27 1.09 3.78 -14.86
N ARG A 28 1.14 3.06 -13.74
CA ARG A 28 0.31 1.88 -13.43
C ARG A 28 0.12 1.75 -11.92
N PRO A 29 -0.94 1.06 -11.43
CA PRO A 29 -1.22 0.98 -10.01
C PRO A 29 -0.03 0.48 -9.19
N GLY A 30 0.33 1.19 -8.12
CA GLY A 30 1.18 0.68 -7.06
C GLY A 30 0.41 -0.39 -6.29
N ARG A 31 1.08 -1.51 -5.96
CA ARG A 31 0.47 -2.67 -5.30
C ARG A 31 1.17 -3.00 -4.00
N ASN A 32 0.45 -3.62 -3.09
CA ASN A 32 0.99 -4.04 -1.80
C ASN A 32 1.23 -5.54 -1.77
N LEU A 33 2.32 -5.93 -1.11
CA LEU A 33 2.63 -7.33 -0.79
C LEU A 33 2.65 -7.46 0.74
N ASP A 34 1.55 -7.94 1.29
CA ASP A 34 1.36 -8.08 2.74
C ASP A 34 1.04 -9.52 3.11
N SER A 35 2.05 -10.25 3.59
CA SER A 35 1.91 -11.65 3.98
C SER A 35 1.04 -11.87 5.23
N VAL A 36 0.85 -10.83 6.06
CA VAL A 36 0.03 -10.91 7.26
C VAL A 36 -1.47 -10.83 6.93
N MET A 37 -1.84 -9.93 6.01
CA MET A 37 -3.24 -9.74 5.61
C MET A 37 -3.69 -10.73 4.53
N CYS A 38 -2.83 -11.01 3.55
CA CYS A 38 -3.18 -11.87 2.41
C CYS A 38 -2.76 -13.34 2.60
N GLY A 39 -1.83 -13.61 3.54
CA GLY A 39 -1.17 -14.90 3.67
C GLY A 39 0.03 -15.06 2.75
N GLU A 40 1.02 -15.81 3.19
CA GLU A 40 2.29 -16.02 2.47
C GLU A 40 2.09 -16.63 1.08
N GLN A 41 1.10 -17.53 0.95
CA GLN A 41 0.78 -18.25 -0.28
C GLN A 41 0.31 -17.33 -1.42
N LEU A 42 -0.22 -16.14 -1.11
CA LEU A 42 -0.68 -15.19 -2.13
C LEU A 42 0.41 -14.20 -2.57
N ILE A 43 1.52 -14.09 -1.86
CA ILE A 43 2.57 -13.11 -2.20
C ILE A 43 3.13 -13.34 -3.61
N GLY A 44 3.53 -14.56 -3.92
CA GLY A 44 4.04 -14.90 -5.26
C GLY A 44 3.00 -14.69 -6.37
N PRO A 45 1.77 -15.21 -6.24
CA PRO A 45 0.70 -14.99 -7.21
C PRO A 45 0.37 -13.50 -7.44
N LEU A 46 0.24 -12.69 -6.39
CA LEU A 46 -0.03 -11.25 -6.48
C LEU A 46 1.14 -10.50 -7.15
N TYR A 47 2.38 -10.86 -6.80
CA TYR A 47 3.57 -10.32 -7.47
C TYR A 47 3.55 -10.64 -8.98
N ALA A 48 3.33 -11.90 -9.36
CA ALA A 48 3.29 -12.31 -10.77
C ALA A 48 2.16 -11.63 -11.53
N HIS A 49 1.00 -11.43 -10.90
CA HIS A 49 -0.11 -10.69 -11.50
C HIS A 49 0.25 -9.22 -11.75
N GLY A 50 0.77 -8.53 -10.74
CA GLY A 50 1.15 -7.12 -10.84
C GLY A 50 2.33 -6.84 -11.77
N SER A 51 3.23 -7.83 -11.96
CA SER A 51 4.42 -7.74 -12.82
C SER A 51 4.13 -8.06 -14.29
N LYS A 52 2.93 -8.50 -14.62
CA LYS A 52 2.60 -8.91 -15.99
C LYS A 52 2.83 -7.79 -17.00
N GLY A 53 3.62 -8.07 -18.02
CA GLY A 53 3.96 -7.15 -19.09
C GLY A 53 4.97 -6.07 -18.71
N CYS A 54 5.70 -6.24 -17.60
CA CYS A 54 6.77 -5.34 -17.18
C CYS A 54 8.14 -5.94 -17.44
N ASP A 55 9.12 -5.06 -17.64
CA ASP A 55 10.53 -5.41 -17.81
C ASP A 55 11.20 -5.66 -16.45
N ILE A 56 10.79 -4.92 -15.43
CA ILE A 56 11.36 -4.97 -14.08
C ILE A 56 10.29 -4.66 -13.01
N SER A 57 10.46 -5.27 -11.85
CA SER A 57 9.67 -4.95 -10.66
C SER A 57 10.54 -4.27 -9.60
N VAL A 58 9.98 -3.27 -8.95
CA VAL A 58 10.60 -2.60 -7.80
C VAL A 58 9.68 -2.78 -6.59
N VAL A 59 10.22 -3.43 -5.56
CA VAL A 59 9.51 -3.67 -4.30
C VAL A 59 10.14 -2.80 -3.22
N GLU A 60 9.40 -1.82 -2.73
CA GLU A 60 9.86 -0.96 -1.64
C GLU A 60 9.63 -1.63 -0.29
N GLY A 61 10.69 -1.67 0.53
CA GLY A 61 10.62 -2.01 1.95
C GLY A 61 10.53 -0.76 2.80
N VAL A 62 9.34 -0.43 3.27
CA VAL A 62 9.04 0.82 4.00
C VAL A 62 9.70 0.88 5.36
N MET A 63 9.70 -0.23 6.07
CA MET A 63 10.31 -0.37 7.40
C MET A 63 11.76 -0.87 7.30
N GLY A 64 12.44 -1.04 8.43
CA GLY A 64 13.71 -1.76 8.45
C GLY A 64 13.55 -3.17 7.86
N LEU A 65 14.63 -3.68 7.23
CA LEU A 65 14.60 -4.94 6.47
C LEU A 65 13.94 -6.11 7.22
N PHE A 66 14.21 -6.23 8.52
CA PHE A 66 13.71 -7.32 9.37
C PHE A 66 12.45 -6.95 10.17
N ASP A 67 12.05 -5.67 10.13
CA ASP A 67 10.93 -5.16 10.91
C ASP A 67 9.61 -5.59 10.27
N GLY A 68 8.75 -6.20 11.07
CA GLY A 68 7.45 -6.71 10.65
C GLY A 68 6.49 -6.78 11.84
N ARG A 69 5.50 -7.66 11.76
CA ARG A 69 4.55 -7.90 12.86
C ARG A 69 5.30 -8.36 14.10
N ILE A 70 5.14 -7.65 15.22
CA ILE A 70 5.72 -8.04 16.51
C ILE A 70 5.03 -9.32 17.00
N ALA A 71 5.77 -10.41 17.02
CA ALA A 71 5.32 -11.69 17.54
C ALA A 71 6.39 -12.27 18.46
N LEU A 72 6.00 -12.63 19.70
CA LEU A 72 6.91 -13.25 20.66
C LEU A 72 7.36 -14.62 20.14
N GLY A 73 8.68 -14.84 20.09
CA GLY A 73 9.27 -16.09 19.62
C GLY A 73 9.39 -16.23 18.09
N ALA A 74 9.06 -15.17 17.32
CA ALA A 74 9.35 -15.13 15.89
C ALA A 74 10.86 -15.02 15.63
N ASP A 75 11.28 -15.47 14.44
CA ASP A 75 12.65 -15.26 13.97
C ASP A 75 12.93 -13.75 13.84
N PRO A 76 13.94 -13.22 14.55
CA PRO A 76 14.25 -11.80 14.53
C PRO A 76 14.77 -11.32 13.15
N THR A 77 15.18 -12.23 12.26
CA THR A 77 15.68 -11.91 10.91
C THR A 77 14.66 -12.14 9.81
N CYS A 78 13.47 -12.66 10.15
CA CYS A 78 12.38 -12.90 9.20
C CYS A 78 11.02 -12.77 9.88
N ALA A 79 10.75 -11.58 10.46
CA ALA A 79 9.46 -11.34 11.09
C ALA A 79 8.33 -11.36 10.04
N PRO A 80 7.13 -11.89 10.38
CA PRO A 80 5.98 -11.89 9.48
C PRO A 80 5.65 -10.46 8.99
N GLY A 81 5.46 -10.28 7.69
CA GLY A 81 5.20 -8.98 7.06
C GLY A 81 6.43 -8.10 6.88
N SER A 82 7.65 -8.59 7.21
CA SER A 82 8.89 -7.85 6.96
C SER A 82 9.28 -7.87 5.48
N THR A 83 10.08 -6.89 5.08
CA THR A 83 10.70 -6.86 3.75
C THR A 83 11.58 -8.10 3.51
N ALA A 84 12.26 -8.58 4.54
CA ALA A 84 13.04 -9.82 4.50
C ALA A 84 12.18 -11.02 4.11
N GLN A 85 11.01 -11.19 4.74
CA GLN A 85 10.11 -12.28 4.41
C GLN A 85 9.62 -12.21 2.95
N ILE A 86 9.25 -11.03 2.47
CA ILE A 86 8.83 -10.86 1.07
C ILE A 86 9.97 -11.18 0.11
N ALA A 87 11.20 -10.72 0.41
CA ALA A 87 12.38 -11.03 -0.39
C ALA A 87 12.68 -12.54 -0.44
N GLN A 88 12.49 -13.27 0.68
CA GLN A 88 12.65 -14.73 0.72
C GLN A 88 11.55 -15.45 -0.08
N LEU A 89 10.27 -15.08 0.12
CA LEU A 89 9.13 -15.70 -0.58
C LEU A 89 9.23 -15.56 -2.11
N LEU A 90 9.84 -14.47 -2.57
CA LEU A 90 10.03 -14.18 -4.00
C LEU A 90 11.43 -14.56 -4.52
N ASP A 91 12.35 -15.01 -3.67
CA ASP A 91 13.77 -15.19 -3.99
C ASP A 91 14.36 -13.99 -4.72
N MET A 92 14.16 -12.79 -4.13
CA MET A 92 14.61 -11.52 -4.70
C MET A 92 15.87 -11.00 -3.99
N PRO A 93 16.79 -10.35 -4.74
CA PRO A 93 17.91 -9.64 -4.15
C PRO A 93 17.43 -8.36 -3.45
N VAL A 94 18.13 -8.01 -2.39
CA VAL A 94 17.89 -6.75 -1.67
C VAL A 94 18.99 -5.75 -2.03
N ILE A 95 18.60 -4.54 -2.44
CA ILE A 95 19.47 -3.37 -2.47
C ILE A 95 19.19 -2.58 -1.20
N LEU A 96 20.18 -2.52 -0.32
CA LEU A 96 20.04 -1.87 0.97
C LEU A 96 20.32 -0.37 0.85
N VAL A 97 19.37 0.47 1.24
CA VAL A 97 19.56 1.92 1.34
C VAL A 97 20.03 2.26 2.74
N VAL A 98 21.26 2.76 2.87
CA VAL A 98 21.91 3.03 4.17
C VAL A 98 22.08 4.54 4.38
N ASP A 99 21.41 5.09 5.40
CA ASP A 99 21.68 6.45 5.85
C ASP A 99 23.05 6.51 6.53
N VAL A 100 24.02 7.06 5.84
CA VAL A 100 25.42 7.15 6.34
C VAL A 100 25.70 8.42 7.12
N ARG A 101 24.68 9.22 7.42
CA ARG A 101 24.83 10.44 8.22
C ARG A 101 25.41 10.11 9.61
N GLY A 102 26.60 10.64 9.90
CA GLY A 102 27.31 10.39 11.16
C GLY A 102 28.00 9.03 11.25
N MET A 103 28.08 8.29 10.16
CA MET A 103 28.85 7.05 10.04
C MET A 103 30.16 7.28 9.26
N SER A 104 31.04 6.31 9.33
CA SER A 104 32.26 6.18 8.54
C SER A 104 32.50 4.70 8.27
N GLN A 105 33.61 4.11 8.67
CA GLN A 105 33.88 2.67 8.54
C GLN A 105 32.82 1.77 9.23
N SER A 106 32.07 2.30 10.21
CA SER A 106 30.97 1.58 10.87
C SER A 106 29.84 1.19 9.90
N ALA A 107 29.72 1.86 8.74
CA ALA A 107 28.78 1.47 7.70
C ALA A 107 29.04 0.03 7.19
N GLY A 108 30.31 -0.38 7.07
CA GLY A 108 30.67 -1.76 6.74
C GLY A 108 30.23 -2.78 7.79
N ALA A 109 30.36 -2.44 9.08
CA ALA A 109 29.90 -3.32 10.16
C ALA A 109 28.36 -3.46 10.17
N LEU A 110 27.64 -2.37 9.90
CA LEU A 110 26.19 -2.39 9.75
C LEU A 110 25.75 -3.33 8.60
N VAL A 111 26.33 -3.15 7.41
CA VAL A 111 26.00 -3.99 6.23
C VAL A 111 26.36 -5.45 6.47
N ARG A 112 27.51 -5.72 7.13
CA ARG A 112 27.87 -7.09 7.51
C ARG A 112 26.82 -7.73 8.40
N GLY A 113 26.20 -6.98 9.32
CA GLY A 113 25.11 -7.45 10.17
C GLY A 113 23.91 -7.90 9.34
N PHE A 114 23.51 -7.12 8.34
CA PHE A 114 22.44 -7.51 7.42
C PHE A 114 22.77 -8.75 6.58
N CYS A 115 24.04 -8.87 6.13
CA CYS A 115 24.49 -10.04 5.34
C CYS A 115 24.58 -11.33 6.17
N ALA A 116 24.56 -11.25 7.50
CA ALA A 116 24.62 -12.43 8.38
C ALA A 116 23.26 -13.15 8.48
N ALA A 117 22.17 -12.54 8.03
CA ALA A 117 20.85 -13.16 8.04
C ALA A 117 20.75 -14.25 6.97
N GLU A 118 20.31 -15.45 7.39
CA GLU A 118 20.11 -16.56 6.47
C GLU A 118 18.92 -16.31 5.52
N GLY A 119 19.04 -16.77 4.28
CA GLY A 119 18.01 -16.67 3.28
C GLY A 119 17.81 -15.26 2.65
N ILE A 120 18.60 -14.26 3.08
CA ILE A 120 18.56 -12.91 2.52
C ILE A 120 19.82 -12.62 1.74
N ARG A 121 19.67 -12.18 0.50
CA ARG A 121 20.81 -11.80 -0.35
C ARG A 121 20.89 -10.29 -0.52
N ILE A 122 21.79 -9.66 0.25
CA ILE A 122 22.12 -8.24 0.03
C ILE A 122 23.01 -8.17 -1.22
N ALA A 123 22.45 -7.72 -2.33
CA ALA A 123 23.11 -7.71 -3.64
C ALA A 123 23.81 -6.39 -3.95
N GLY A 124 23.43 -5.31 -3.28
CA GLY A 124 24.03 -4.00 -3.45
C GLY A 124 23.63 -3.04 -2.32
N VAL A 125 24.35 -1.94 -2.26
CA VAL A 125 24.07 -0.85 -1.29
C VAL A 125 23.97 0.47 -2.04
N ILE A 126 23.01 1.30 -1.65
CA ILE A 126 22.95 2.71 -1.98
C ILE A 126 23.23 3.50 -0.69
N LEU A 127 24.28 4.33 -0.71
CA LEU A 127 24.53 5.27 0.36
C LEU A 127 23.55 6.43 0.27
N ASN A 128 22.91 6.78 1.37
CA ASN A 128 22.02 7.94 1.44
C ASN A 128 22.59 8.98 2.40
N ARG A 129 22.41 10.25 2.05
CA ARG A 129 22.90 11.41 2.83
C ARG A 129 24.42 11.45 2.99
N ALA A 130 25.16 11.02 1.97
CA ALA A 130 26.62 11.19 1.92
C ALA A 130 26.98 12.68 2.04
N GLY A 131 28.02 12.97 2.84
CA GLY A 131 28.36 14.36 3.16
C GLY A 131 29.32 14.98 2.14
N THR A 132 30.51 14.41 2.02
CA THR A 132 31.60 14.87 1.14
C THR A 132 32.15 13.69 0.35
N ASP A 133 32.88 13.96 -0.73
CA ASP A 133 33.53 12.92 -1.54
C ASP A 133 34.41 11.99 -0.70
N ARG A 134 35.14 12.55 0.26
CA ARG A 134 35.98 11.77 1.18
C ARG A 134 35.13 10.89 2.10
N HIS A 135 33.99 11.40 2.57
CA HIS A 135 33.06 10.65 3.41
C HIS A 135 32.42 9.50 2.61
N ASP A 136 31.98 9.77 1.37
CA ASP A 136 31.50 8.77 0.44
C ASP A 136 32.51 7.66 0.21
N GLN A 137 33.75 8.03 -0.15
CA GLN A 137 34.83 7.07 -0.40
C GLN A 137 35.09 6.14 0.80
N VAL A 138 35.17 6.69 2.01
CA VAL A 138 35.43 5.89 3.21
C VAL A 138 34.27 4.92 3.52
N CYS A 139 33.02 5.36 3.36
CA CYS A 139 31.87 4.49 3.55
C CYS A 139 31.82 3.38 2.47
N ARG A 140 32.10 3.73 1.22
CA ARG A 140 32.16 2.80 0.09
C ARG A 140 33.21 1.72 0.31
N GLU A 141 34.45 2.11 0.59
CA GLU A 141 35.56 1.17 0.85
C GLU A 141 35.22 0.22 2.02
N ALA A 142 34.60 0.73 3.08
CA ALA A 142 34.23 -0.08 4.23
C ALA A 142 33.15 -1.12 3.91
N ILE A 143 32.18 -0.80 3.02
CA ILE A 143 31.12 -1.70 2.61
C ILE A 143 31.64 -2.70 1.58
N GLU A 144 32.43 -2.25 0.61
CA GLU A 144 33.02 -3.14 -0.41
C GLU A 144 33.99 -4.16 0.21
N ALA A 145 34.66 -3.80 1.31
CA ALA A 145 35.47 -4.74 2.08
C ALA A 145 34.65 -5.87 2.75
N VAL A 146 33.34 -5.73 2.84
CA VAL A 146 32.40 -6.77 3.30
C VAL A 146 31.95 -7.67 2.14
N GLY A 147 32.28 -7.34 0.90
CA GLY A 147 31.95 -8.10 -0.30
C GLY A 147 30.63 -7.67 -0.95
N VAL A 148 30.06 -6.53 -0.58
CA VAL A 148 28.83 -5.99 -1.17
C VAL A 148 29.16 -4.74 -2.00
N PRO A 149 28.76 -4.69 -3.29
CA PRO A 149 29.01 -3.52 -4.13
C PRO A 149 28.15 -2.32 -3.69
N VAL A 150 28.72 -1.12 -3.76
CA VAL A 150 27.99 0.13 -3.62
C VAL A 150 27.58 0.63 -5.00
N VAL A 151 26.30 0.52 -5.31
CA VAL A 151 25.72 0.84 -6.62
C VAL A 151 25.23 2.29 -6.73
N GLY A 152 25.32 3.04 -5.66
CA GLY A 152 24.93 4.46 -5.69
C GLY A 152 25.32 5.19 -4.41
N SER A 153 25.41 6.52 -4.51
CA SER A 153 25.64 7.41 -3.38
C SER A 153 24.91 8.71 -3.57
N VAL A 154 23.80 8.86 -2.86
CA VAL A 154 22.95 10.04 -2.90
C VAL A 154 23.46 11.05 -1.86
N PRO A 155 23.84 12.27 -2.26
CA PRO A 155 24.32 13.28 -1.35
C PRO A 155 23.20 13.80 -0.44
N ARG A 156 23.59 14.48 0.62
CA ARG A 156 22.64 15.19 1.47
C ARG A 156 22.03 16.36 0.70
N MET A 157 20.75 16.26 0.39
CA MET A 157 19.98 17.30 -0.30
C MET A 157 18.70 17.62 0.47
N ASN A 158 18.23 18.85 0.30
CA ASN A 158 16.91 19.24 0.78
C ASN A 158 15.92 19.07 -0.39
N VAL A 159 15.34 17.89 -0.50
CA VAL A 159 14.14 17.68 -1.32
C VAL A 159 12.98 17.69 -0.34
N ASP A 160 12.24 18.78 -0.32
CA ASP A 160 11.01 18.85 0.47
C ASP A 160 9.90 18.12 -0.27
N VAL A 161 9.47 17.00 0.30
CA VAL A 161 8.22 16.35 -0.05
C VAL A 161 7.21 16.75 1.02
N PRO A 162 6.07 17.36 0.64
CA PRO A 162 5.07 17.75 1.61
C PRO A 162 4.65 16.56 2.49
N SER A 163 4.70 16.75 3.81
CA SER A 163 4.39 15.69 4.77
C SER A 163 3.38 16.15 5.81
N ARG A 164 2.61 15.22 6.33
CA ARG A 164 1.62 15.38 7.39
C ARG A 164 1.94 14.49 8.59
N HIS A 165 1.08 14.53 9.59
CA HIS A 165 1.21 13.75 10.82
C HIS A 165 1.19 12.21 10.62
N LEU A 166 0.64 11.72 9.50
CA LEU A 166 0.59 10.29 9.14
C LEU A 166 1.51 9.92 7.96
N GLY A 167 2.40 10.80 7.52
CA GLY A 167 3.29 10.55 6.39
C GLY A 167 3.30 11.66 5.36
N LEU A 168 3.50 11.31 4.09
CA LEU A 168 3.46 12.27 2.98
C LEU A 168 2.02 12.72 2.69
N VAL A 169 1.86 13.92 2.13
CA VAL A 169 0.60 14.32 1.47
C VAL A 169 0.35 13.35 0.31
N THR A 170 -0.87 12.88 0.13
CA THR A 170 -1.16 11.88 -0.91
C THR A 170 -0.88 12.43 -2.32
N ALA A 171 -0.52 11.54 -3.23
CA ALA A 171 -0.22 11.94 -4.62
C ALA A 171 -1.42 12.60 -5.32
N ALA A 172 -2.64 12.24 -4.93
CA ALA A 172 -3.88 12.81 -5.49
C ALA A 172 -4.15 14.24 -5.01
N GLU A 173 -3.66 14.63 -3.83
CA GLU A 173 -3.84 15.96 -3.26
C GLU A 173 -2.72 16.94 -3.65
N ASN A 174 -1.55 16.43 -3.97
CA ASN A 174 -0.38 17.25 -4.26
C ASN A 174 -0.33 17.63 -5.75
N SER A 175 -0.66 18.86 -6.07
CA SER A 175 -0.58 19.39 -7.46
C SER A 175 0.84 19.37 -8.04
N GLU A 176 1.88 19.33 -7.19
CA GLU A 176 3.29 19.30 -7.59
C GLU A 176 3.87 17.89 -7.63
N THR A 177 3.03 16.86 -7.49
CA THR A 177 3.49 15.45 -7.41
C THR A 177 4.41 15.06 -8.55
N LEU A 178 4.07 15.41 -9.79
CA LEU A 178 4.90 15.12 -10.96
C LEU A 178 6.27 15.81 -10.91
N ASP A 179 6.31 17.06 -10.44
CA ASP A 179 7.56 17.81 -10.31
C ASP A 179 8.45 17.23 -9.20
N VAL A 180 7.84 16.81 -8.08
CA VAL A 180 8.57 16.14 -7.00
C VAL A 180 9.15 14.81 -7.50
N ILE A 181 8.33 13.96 -8.13
CA ILE A 181 8.79 12.68 -8.71
C ILE A 181 9.89 12.91 -9.74
N THR A 182 9.75 13.93 -10.61
CA THR A 182 10.75 14.24 -11.62
C THR A 182 12.08 14.63 -10.99
N ARG A 183 12.08 15.52 -10.00
CA ARG A 183 13.29 15.92 -9.26
C ARG A 183 13.95 14.75 -8.53
N MET A 184 13.15 13.88 -7.91
CA MET A 184 13.68 12.67 -7.25
C MET A 184 14.29 11.71 -8.28
N ALA A 185 13.64 11.53 -9.44
CA ALA A 185 14.16 10.69 -10.51
C ALA A 185 15.49 11.21 -11.07
N ASP A 186 15.60 12.54 -11.30
CA ASP A 186 16.84 13.19 -11.75
C ASP A 186 17.98 12.99 -10.75
N LEU A 187 17.65 13.12 -9.46
CA LEU A 187 18.61 12.89 -8.38
C LEU A 187 19.13 11.44 -8.38
N VAL A 188 18.22 10.47 -8.45
CA VAL A 188 18.58 9.06 -8.48
C VAL A 188 19.38 8.73 -9.74
N GLU A 189 18.97 9.23 -10.90
CA GLU A 189 19.68 9.00 -12.17
C GLU A 189 21.10 9.57 -12.19
N ALA A 190 21.33 10.68 -11.48
CA ALA A 190 22.65 11.31 -11.38
C ALA A 190 23.59 10.60 -10.38
N HIS A 191 23.05 9.85 -9.41
CA HIS A 191 23.84 9.36 -8.27
C HIS A 191 23.81 7.83 -8.07
N VAL A 192 23.01 7.11 -8.86
CA VAL A 192 22.88 5.66 -8.78
C VAL A 192 23.18 5.04 -10.13
N ASP A 193 24.01 4.01 -10.15
CA ASP A 193 24.27 3.18 -11.33
C ASP A 193 23.05 2.30 -11.61
N LEU A 194 22.12 2.83 -12.40
CA LEU A 194 20.87 2.13 -12.74
C LEU A 194 21.10 0.86 -13.56
N ASP A 195 22.18 0.81 -14.36
CA ASP A 195 22.48 -0.37 -15.16
C ASP A 195 23.00 -1.51 -14.24
N ALA A 196 23.78 -1.17 -13.21
CA ALA A 196 24.15 -2.13 -12.17
C ALA A 196 22.94 -2.61 -11.37
N VAL A 197 22.02 -1.71 -11.03
CA VAL A 197 20.74 -2.07 -10.34
C VAL A 197 19.95 -3.06 -11.20
N VAL A 198 19.77 -2.78 -12.48
CA VAL A 198 19.06 -3.67 -13.41
C VAL A 198 19.77 -5.02 -13.54
N ALA A 199 21.11 -5.04 -13.61
CA ALA A 199 21.90 -6.27 -13.70
C ALA A 199 21.78 -7.16 -12.45
N LEU A 200 21.48 -6.57 -11.28
CA LEU A 200 21.23 -7.30 -10.03
C LEU A 200 19.81 -7.86 -9.93
N ALA A 201 18.86 -7.30 -10.69
CA ALA A 201 17.45 -7.66 -10.60
C ALA A 201 17.20 -9.11 -11.01
N ARG A 202 16.46 -9.84 -10.19
CA ARG A 202 15.96 -11.18 -10.48
C ARG A 202 14.81 -11.52 -9.53
N CYS A 203 13.98 -12.48 -9.92
CA CYS A 203 12.96 -13.07 -9.08
C CYS A 203 12.94 -14.58 -9.30
N GLY A 204 12.95 -15.34 -8.22
CA GLY A 204 12.92 -16.81 -8.27
C GLY A 204 11.51 -17.37 -8.35
N TYR A 205 10.47 -16.58 -8.08
CA TYR A 205 9.09 -17.06 -8.16
C TYR A 205 8.71 -17.46 -9.59
N GLN A 206 8.28 -18.71 -9.76
CA GLN A 206 7.90 -19.33 -11.04
C GLN A 206 6.46 -19.86 -11.04
N GLY A 207 5.68 -19.53 -10.00
CA GLY A 207 4.30 -19.97 -9.86
C GLY A 207 3.32 -19.22 -10.77
N GLN A 208 2.06 -19.59 -10.65
CA GLN A 208 0.99 -18.93 -11.39
C GLN A 208 0.71 -17.52 -10.86
N ALA A 209 0.30 -16.62 -11.75
CA ALA A 209 -0.20 -15.32 -11.36
C ALA A 209 -1.58 -15.47 -10.71
N TRP A 210 -1.87 -14.61 -9.76
CA TRP A 210 -3.21 -14.48 -9.21
C TRP A 210 -4.22 -14.12 -10.31
N ASP A 211 -5.37 -14.81 -10.27
CA ASP A 211 -6.49 -14.58 -11.18
C ASP A 211 -7.72 -14.19 -10.34
N PRO A 212 -8.23 -12.97 -10.45
CA PRO A 212 -9.42 -12.55 -9.71
C PRO A 212 -10.66 -13.38 -10.02
N ALA A 213 -10.80 -13.92 -11.24
CA ALA A 213 -11.94 -14.76 -11.58
C ALA A 213 -11.86 -16.13 -10.90
N ALA A 214 -10.67 -16.72 -10.84
CA ALA A 214 -10.44 -17.97 -10.11
C ALA A 214 -10.66 -17.77 -8.61
N ALA A 215 -10.16 -16.67 -8.03
CA ALA A 215 -10.32 -16.36 -6.61
C ALA A 215 -11.79 -16.24 -6.18
N ILE A 216 -12.67 -15.70 -7.04
CA ILE A 216 -14.12 -15.64 -6.79
C ILE A 216 -14.74 -17.05 -6.86
N SER A 217 -14.33 -17.86 -7.83
CA SER A 217 -14.89 -19.23 -8.00
C SER A 217 -14.49 -20.15 -6.85
N GLU A 218 -13.25 -20.05 -6.36
CA GLU A 218 -12.77 -20.83 -5.21
C GLU A 218 -13.50 -20.46 -3.90
N SER A 219 -13.89 -19.19 -3.75
CA SER A 219 -14.67 -18.75 -2.58
C SER A 219 -16.08 -19.34 -2.58
N ASP A 220 -16.67 -19.59 -3.74
CA ASP A 220 -17.98 -20.24 -3.88
C ASP A 220 -17.93 -21.74 -3.50
N ASP A 221 -16.85 -22.44 -3.84
CA ASP A 221 -16.66 -23.87 -3.52
C ASP A 221 -16.37 -24.11 -2.02
N ALA A 222 -15.76 -23.14 -1.34
CA ALA A 222 -15.48 -23.20 0.10
C ALA A 222 -16.71 -22.89 0.97
N ALA A 223 -17.82 -22.48 0.39
CA ALA A 223 -19.04 -22.16 1.12
C ALA A 223 -19.71 -23.46 1.66
N PRO A 224 -20.15 -23.52 2.93
CA PRO A 224 -20.84 -24.69 3.48
C PRO A 224 -22.06 -25.07 2.66
N ALA A 225 -22.32 -26.37 2.51
CA ALA A 225 -23.51 -26.88 1.81
C ALA A 225 -24.78 -26.28 2.43
N GLY A 226 -25.53 -25.52 1.63
CA GLY A 226 -26.73 -24.78 2.09
C GLY A 226 -26.55 -23.26 2.15
N SER A 227 -25.33 -22.74 1.98
CA SER A 227 -25.13 -21.32 1.66
C SER A 227 -25.67 -21.08 0.25
N VAL A 228 -26.44 -20.01 0.09
CA VAL A 228 -26.77 -19.49 -1.24
C VAL A 228 -25.41 -19.09 -1.82
N GLY A 229 -24.87 -19.91 -2.74
CA GLY A 229 -23.60 -19.62 -3.40
C GLY A 229 -23.63 -18.18 -3.87
N LEU A 230 -22.57 -17.45 -3.60
CA LEU A 230 -22.33 -16.14 -4.20
C LEU A 230 -22.14 -16.40 -5.71
N ARG A 231 -23.27 -16.63 -6.41
CA ARG A 231 -23.22 -16.54 -7.88
C ARG A 231 -22.62 -15.21 -8.22
N PRO A 232 -21.98 -15.03 -9.39
CA PRO A 232 -21.63 -13.72 -9.89
C PRO A 232 -22.90 -12.86 -10.02
N ALA A 233 -23.45 -12.52 -8.88
CA ALA A 233 -24.68 -11.74 -8.73
C ALA A 233 -24.44 -10.27 -9.12
N ALA A 234 -23.18 -9.92 -9.36
CA ALA A 234 -22.77 -8.58 -9.77
C ALA A 234 -22.85 -8.37 -11.29
N SER A 235 -23.22 -9.40 -12.08
CA SER A 235 -23.34 -9.24 -13.54
C SER A 235 -24.38 -8.17 -13.87
N GLY A 236 -23.91 -7.10 -14.55
CA GLY A 236 -24.73 -5.95 -14.92
C GLY A 236 -25.00 -4.96 -13.80
N LYS A 237 -24.46 -5.18 -12.60
CA LYS A 237 -24.52 -4.21 -11.48
C LYS A 237 -23.46 -3.13 -11.61
N ARG A 238 -23.81 -1.92 -11.19
CA ARG A 238 -22.91 -0.77 -11.14
C ARG A 238 -22.51 -0.54 -9.70
N VAL A 239 -21.20 -0.54 -9.42
CA VAL A 239 -20.66 -0.26 -8.08
C VAL A 239 -19.90 1.05 -8.16
N ALA A 240 -20.38 2.06 -7.43
CA ALA A 240 -19.67 3.32 -7.26
C ALA A 240 -18.54 3.13 -6.26
N VAL A 241 -17.37 3.66 -6.57
CA VAL A 241 -16.21 3.66 -5.66
C VAL A 241 -15.78 5.10 -5.45
N ALA A 242 -15.88 5.57 -4.21
CA ALA A 242 -15.38 6.87 -3.84
C ALA A 242 -13.86 6.94 -4.02
N GLY A 243 -13.36 8.07 -4.47
CA GLY A 243 -11.94 8.33 -4.73
C GLY A 243 -11.61 9.79 -4.50
N GLY A 244 -10.69 10.32 -5.30
CA GLY A 244 -10.22 11.70 -5.18
C GLY A 244 -9.39 11.95 -3.93
N PRO A 245 -9.13 13.21 -3.57
CA PRO A 245 -8.23 13.57 -2.48
C PRO A 245 -8.64 13.00 -1.10
N ALA A 246 -9.94 12.92 -0.80
CA ALA A 246 -10.43 12.47 0.51
C ALA A 246 -10.37 10.95 0.70
N PHE A 247 -10.39 10.15 -0.38
CA PHE A 247 -10.54 8.68 -0.34
C PHE A 247 -9.56 7.98 -1.28
N THR A 248 -8.28 8.01 -0.93
CA THR A 248 -7.17 7.51 -1.77
C THR A 248 -6.69 6.10 -1.42
N PHE A 249 -7.13 5.54 -0.28
CA PHE A 249 -6.59 4.29 0.27
C PHE A 249 -7.41 3.10 -0.20
N ALA A 250 -7.16 2.66 -1.43
CA ALA A 250 -7.82 1.49 -2.01
C ALA A 250 -6.82 0.61 -2.76
N TYR A 251 -6.93 -0.69 -2.58
CA TYR A 251 -6.14 -1.67 -3.35
C TYR A 251 -6.70 -1.83 -4.77
N ALA A 252 -5.81 -1.99 -5.74
CA ALA A 252 -6.19 -2.24 -7.13
C ALA A 252 -6.99 -3.54 -7.26
N GLU A 253 -6.66 -4.53 -6.45
CA GLU A 253 -7.28 -5.85 -6.39
C GLU A 253 -8.78 -5.79 -6.06
N HIS A 254 -9.24 -4.84 -5.24
CA HIS A 254 -10.66 -4.66 -4.96
C HIS A 254 -11.45 -4.36 -6.24
N ARG A 255 -10.95 -3.46 -7.09
CA ARG A 255 -11.58 -3.13 -8.37
C ARG A 255 -11.51 -4.29 -9.36
N GLU A 256 -10.41 -5.03 -9.35
CA GLU A 256 -10.22 -6.20 -10.20
C GLU A 256 -11.20 -7.34 -9.83
N LEU A 257 -11.38 -7.60 -8.54
CA LEU A 257 -12.38 -8.57 -8.04
C LEU A 257 -13.81 -8.18 -8.40
N LEU A 258 -14.17 -6.90 -8.22
CA LEU A 258 -15.51 -6.42 -8.61
C LEU A 258 -15.77 -6.61 -10.10
N ARG A 259 -14.80 -6.28 -10.96
CA ARG A 259 -14.91 -6.48 -12.41
C ARG A 259 -14.97 -7.96 -12.78
N ALA A 260 -14.17 -8.79 -12.14
CA ALA A 260 -14.20 -10.24 -12.33
C ALA A 260 -15.54 -10.86 -11.90
N ALA A 261 -16.19 -10.31 -10.87
CA ALA A 261 -17.54 -10.66 -10.47
C ALA A 261 -18.63 -10.17 -11.46
N GLY A 262 -18.25 -9.43 -12.50
CA GLY A 262 -19.16 -8.93 -13.53
C GLY A 262 -19.75 -7.55 -13.25
N ALA A 263 -19.26 -6.84 -12.23
CA ALA A 263 -19.69 -5.48 -11.93
C ALA A 263 -19.06 -4.45 -12.86
N THR A 264 -19.79 -3.38 -13.15
CA THR A 264 -19.25 -2.15 -13.72
C THR A 264 -18.80 -1.25 -12.56
N VAL A 265 -17.51 -1.02 -12.44
CA VAL A 265 -16.94 -0.12 -11.42
C VAL A 265 -16.92 1.31 -11.95
N VAL A 266 -17.52 2.24 -11.19
CA VAL A 266 -17.60 3.66 -11.53
C VAL A 266 -16.92 4.46 -10.41
N ASP A 267 -15.74 4.99 -10.71
CA ASP A 267 -15.02 5.87 -9.76
C ASP A 267 -15.63 7.28 -9.79
N PHE A 268 -15.72 7.95 -8.63
CA PHE A 268 -16.15 9.34 -8.51
C PHE A 268 -15.42 10.04 -7.34
N ASP A 269 -15.27 11.35 -7.44
CA ASP A 269 -14.71 12.18 -6.38
C ASP A 269 -15.82 12.84 -5.55
N PRO A 270 -16.06 12.40 -4.30
CA PRO A 270 -17.10 12.98 -3.44
C PRO A 270 -16.98 14.47 -3.18
N LEU A 271 -15.81 15.07 -3.37
CA LEU A 271 -15.64 16.51 -3.20
C LEU A 271 -16.23 17.30 -4.38
N ASN A 272 -16.21 16.73 -5.59
CA ASN A 272 -16.51 17.46 -6.82
C ASN A 272 -17.64 16.85 -7.67
N ASP A 273 -17.81 15.52 -7.62
CA ASP A 273 -18.76 14.82 -8.49
C ASP A 273 -20.11 14.55 -7.79
N PRO A 274 -21.20 14.45 -8.53
CA PRO A 274 -22.43 13.87 -8.02
C PRO A 274 -22.29 12.36 -7.81
N LEU A 275 -23.19 11.74 -7.04
CA LEU A 275 -23.25 10.29 -6.94
C LEU A 275 -23.61 9.70 -8.33
N PRO A 276 -22.77 8.85 -8.91
CA PRO A 276 -23.13 8.20 -10.15
C PRO A 276 -24.29 7.21 -9.93
N GLU A 277 -25.06 6.94 -10.99
CA GLU A 277 -26.06 5.88 -10.94
C GLU A 277 -25.40 4.55 -10.59
N CYS A 278 -25.80 3.92 -9.49
CA CYS A 278 -25.18 2.71 -8.98
C CYS A 278 -26.15 1.83 -8.18
N ASP A 279 -25.83 0.54 -8.09
CA ASP A 279 -26.53 -0.46 -7.29
C ASP A 279 -25.86 -0.69 -5.93
N GLY A 280 -24.68 -0.14 -5.70
CA GLY A 280 -23.91 -0.25 -4.45
C GLY A 280 -22.78 0.76 -4.39
N LEU A 281 -22.30 1.05 -3.18
CA LEU A 281 -21.27 2.06 -2.92
C LEU A 281 -20.15 1.49 -2.05
N ILE A 282 -18.91 1.75 -2.47
CA ILE A 282 -17.70 1.48 -1.68
C ILE A 282 -17.01 2.81 -1.37
N ILE A 283 -16.72 3.03 -0.10
CA ILE A 283 -16.02 4.21 0.41
C ILE A 283 -14.73 3.72 1.08
N PRO A 284 -13.59 3.83 0.40
CA PRO A 284 -12.31 3.35 0.95
C PRO A 284 -11.75 4.26 2.04
N GLY A 285 -10.51 3.96 2.46
CA GLY A 285 -9.75 4.78 3.38
C GLY A 285 -9.24 6.09 2.75
N GLY A 286 -8.64 6.95 3.58
CA GLY A 286 -8.08 8.24 3.17
C GLY A 286 -7.95 9.22 4.33
N PHE A 287 -8.02 10.51 4.01
CA PHE A 287 -7.92 11.62 4.96
C PHE A 287 -9.16 12.54 4.93
N PRO A 288 -10.33 12.04 5.34
CA PRO A 288 -11.56 12.85 5.31
C PRO A 288 -11.51 14.05 6.26
N GLU A 289 -10.69 13.99 7.33
CA GLU A 289 -10.49 15.10 8.27
C GLU A 289 -9.85 16.32 7.61
N GLU A 290 -9.02 16.12 6.59
CA GLU A 290 -8.43 17.23 5.83
C GLU A 290 -9.42 17.91 4.89
N HIS A 291 -10.54 17.25 4.61
CA HIS A 291 -11.59 17.70 3.70
C HIS A 291 -12.96 17.81 4.40
N VAL A 292 -12.97 17.86 5.74
CA VAL A 292 -14.19 17.74 6.54
C VAL A 292 -15.22 18.81 6.22
N GLU A 293 -14.80 20.08 6.01
CA GLU A 293 -15.69 21.18 5.66
C GLU A 293 -16.30 20.98 4.27
N GLN A 294 -15.49 20.52 3.31
CA GLN A 294 -15.97 20.28 1.94
C GLN A 294 -16.98 19.13 1.92
N LEU A 295 -16.67 17.99 2.57
CA LEU A 295 -17.58 16.86 2.70
C LEU A 295 -18.89 17.24 3.44
N ALA A 296 -18.79 18.03 4.51
CA ALA A 296 -19.95 18.54 5.23
C ALA A 296 -20.81 19.48 4.37
N GLY A 297 -20.19 20.23 3.47
CA GLY A 297 -20.87 21.13 2.52
C GLY A 297 -21.68 20.40 1.44
N ARG A 298 -21.39 19.13 1.14
CA ARG A 298 -22.04 18.33 0.11
C ARG A 298 -23.39 17.77 0.60
N ALA A 299 -24.33 18.67 0.90
CA ALA A 299 -25.67 18.28 1.33
C ALA A 299 -26.43 17.50 0.25
N ASP A 300 -26.23 17.84 -1.01
CA ASP A 300 -26.74 17.14 -2.20
C ASP A 300 -26.33 15.67 -2.20
N LEU A 301 -25.02 15.43 -2.16
CA LEU A 301 -24.45 14.08 -2.19
C LEU A 301 -24.85 13.26 -0.95
N ARG A 302 -24.94 13.92 0.22
CA ARG A 302 -25.41 13.28 1.45
C ARG A 302 -26.85 12.79 1.34
N GLU A 303 -27.73 13.56 0.70
CA GLU A 303 -29.11 13.17 0.47
C GLU A 303 -29.21 12.00 -0.51
N ASP A 304 -28.43 12.04 -1.60
CA ASP A 304 -28.38 10.98 -2.61
C ASP A 304 -27.89 9.65 -2.00
N ILE A 305 -26.82 9.68 -1.20
CA ILE A 305 -26.28 8.46 -0.55
C ILE A 305 -27.26 7.93 0.51
N ARG A 306 -27.95 8.80 1.25
CA ARG A 306 -29.01 8.37 2.17
C ARG A 306 -30.18 7.72 1.45
N ALA A 307 -30.57 8.25 0.31
CA ALA A 307 -31.60 7.66 -0.53
C ALA A 307 -31.16 6.29 -1.07
N LEU A 308 -29.90 6.16 -1.50
CA LEU A 308 -29.30 4.89 -1.89
C LEU A 308 -29.35 3.87 -0.74
N ALA A 309 -28.95 4.27 0.47
CA ALA A 309 -29.02 3.40 1.65
C ALA A 309 -30.47 2.98 1.99
N ALA A 310 -31.41 3.92 1.92
CA ALA A 310 -32.83 3.66 2.17
C ALA A 310 -33.46 2.70 1.14
N SER A 311 -32.91 2.62 -0.06
CA SER A 311 -33.31 1.65 -1.08
C SER A 311 -32.90 0.21 -0.77
N GLY A 312 -32.04 0.01 0.25
CA GLY A 312 -31.45 -1.28 0.60
C GLY A 312 -30.21 -1.65 -0.23
N ALA A 313 -29.65 -0.70 -0.97
CA ALA A 313 -28.40 -0.92 -1.69
C ALA A 313 -27.22 -1.15 -0.72
N PRO A 314 -26.29 -2.07 -1.02
CA PRO A 314 -25.13 -2.32 -0.18
C PRO A 314 -24.20 -1.11 -0.18
N ILE A 315 -23.80 -0.68 1.01
CA ILE A 315 -22.80 0.37 1.23
C ILE A 315 -21.71 -0.19 2.15
N HIS A 316 -20.48 -0.14 1.67
CA HIS A 316 -19.30 -0.51 2.45
C HIS A 316 -18.42 0.71 2.69
N GLY A 317 -18.04 0.94 3.95
CA GLY A 317 -17.09 1.99 4.34
C GLY A 317 -15.97 1.42 5.21
N GLU A 318 -14.74 1.67 4.82
CA GLU A 318 -13.54 1.21 5.50
C GLU A 318 -12.67 2.39 5.92
N CYS A 319 -12.11 2.37 7.14
CA CYS A 319 -11.23 3.44 7.65
C CYS A 319 -11.90 4.83 7.53
N ALA A 320 -11.39 5.70 6.65
CA ALA A 320 -11.99 7.00 6.33
C ALA A 320 -13.44 6.89 5.86
N GLY A 321 -13.76 5.85 5.11
CA GLY A 321 -15.14 5.58 4.69
C GLY A 321 -16.09 5.40 5.87
N LEU A 322 -15.64 4.74 6.95
CA LEU A 322 -16.41 4.64 8.18
C LEU A 322 -16.65 6.04 8.80
N LEU A 323 -15.61 6.90 8.80
CA LEU A 323 -15.72 8.26 9.35
C LEU A 323 -16.68 9.14 8.54
N TRP A 324 -16.88 8.85 7.27
CA TRP A 324 -17.88 9.55 6.47
C TRP A 324 -19.29 8.98 6.67
N LEU A 325 -19.45 7.70 6.98
CA LEU A 325 -20.75 7.05 7.23
C LEU A 325 -21.40 7.49 8.56
N ILE A 326 -20.63 7.96 9.56
CA ILE A 326 -21.12 8.35 10.88
C ILE A 326 -21.90 9.67 10.86
N GLU A 327 -22.46 10.09 12.01
CA GLU A 327 -23.20 11.34 12.11
C GLU A 327 -22.32 12.57 12.05
N THR A 328 -21.22 12.60 12.81
CA THR A 328 -20.30 13.74 12.80
C THR A 328 -18.84 13.33 12.95
N LEU A 329 -17.95 14.05 12.26
CA LEU A 329 -16.50 14.04 12.45
C LEU A 329 -16.06 15.45 12.87
N ASP A 330 -15.39 15.59 14.03
CA ASP A 330 -15.01 16.90 14.60
C ASP A 330 -16.16 17.92 14.60
N ALA A 331 -17.35 17.47 15.02
CA ALA A 331 -18.60 18.23 15.04
C ALA A 331 -19.17 18.64 13.65
N HIS A 332 -18.52 18.28 12.54
CA HIS A 332 -19.04 18.52 11.19
C HIS A 332 -20.00 17.38 10.78
N PRO A 333 -21.14 17.70 10.14
CA PRO A 333 -22.10 16.69 9.73
C PRO A 333 -21.56 15.82 8.60
N MET A 334 -21.63 14.51 8.79
CA MET A 334 -21.25 13.50 7.79
C MET A 334 -22.52 12.85 7.20
N LEU A 335 -22.42 11.63 6.67
CA LEU A 335 -23.56 10.96 6.03
C LEU A 335 -24.69 10.61 7.03
N GLY A 336 -24.37 10.34 8.30
CA GLY A 336 -25.36 10.03 9.33
C GLY A 336 -26.13 8.72 9.11
N LEU A 337 -25.47 7.73 8.49
CA LEU A 337 -26.00 6.39 8.30
C LEU A 337 -25.72 5.49 9.51
N ILE A 338 -24.66 5.79 10.27
CA ILE A 338 -24.27 5.09 11.48
C ILE A 338 -24.42 6.08 12.66
N PRO A 339 -25.23 5.76 13.70
CA PRO A 339 -25.52 6.68 14.80
C PRO A 339 -24.34 6.74 15.80
N THR A 340 -23.25 7.36 15.38
CA THR A 340 -22.06 7.57 16.20
C THR A 340 -21.32 8.85 15.77
N HIS A 341 -20.37 9.27 16.60
CA HIS A 341 -19.56 10.45 16.40
C HIS A 341 -18.09 10.09 16.56
N ALA A 342 -17.21 10.79 15.86
CA ALA A 342 -15.77 10.67 16.01
C ALA A 342 -15.11 12.04 16.08
N ALA A 343 -13.94 12.06 16.71
CA ALA A 343 -13.09 13.25 16.75
C ALA A 343 -11.62 12.83 16.54
N MET A 344 -10.84 13.73 15.93
CA MET A 344 -9.41 13.53 15.78
C MET A 344 -8.69 13.67 17.10
N GLY A 345 -7.95 12.64 17.48
CA GLY A 345 -7.15 12.57 18.70
C GLY A 345 -5.67 12.79 18.45
N ARG A 346 -4.89 12.88 19.54
CA ARG A 346 -3.43 13.01 19.46
C ARG A 346 -2.71 11.67 19.43
N ARG A 347 -3.39 10.59 19.86
CA ARG A 347 -2.78 9.26 20.00
C ARG A 347 -2.90 8.51 18.68
N LEU A 348 -1.75 8.11 18.13
CA LEU A 348 -1.71 7.19 17.02
C LEU A 348 -2.00 5.77 17.52
N THR A 349 -2.92 5.08 16.88
CA THR A 349 -3.15 3.64 17.01
C THR A 349 -2.72 2.98 15.71
N LEU A 350 -1.75 2.06 15.80
CA LEU A 350 -1.11 1.44 14.66
C LEU A 350 -0.90 -0.04 14.91
N GLY A 351 -1.11 -0.87 13.89
CA GLY A 351 -0.68 -2.27 13.84
C GLY A 351 -1.75 -3.24 13.38
N TYR A 352 -1.32 -4.46 13.13
CA TYR A 352 -2.21 -5.55 12.75
C TYR A 352 -3.18 -5.91 13.89
N ARG A 353 -4.39 -6.27 13.50
CA ARG A 353 -5.48 -6.69 14.39
C ARG A 353 -6.11 -7.96 13.88
N GLU A 354 -6.51 -8.81 14.81
CA GLU A 354 -7.37 -9.96 14.54
C GLU A 354 -8.75 -9.65 15.09
N ALA A 355 -9.76 -9.79 14.26
CA ALA A 355 -11.15 -9.58 14.63
C ALA A 355 -11.97 -10.85 14.38
N VAL A 356 -13.13 -10.92 15.04
CA VAL A 356 -14.12 -11.95 14.79
C VAL A 356 -15.47 -11.28 14.55
N ALA A 357 -16.18 -11.69 13.51
CA ALA A 357 -17.50 -11.20 13.21
C ALA A 357 -18.50 -11.64 14.29
N LEU A 358 -19.15 -10.70 14.95
CA LEU A 358 -20.15 -10.96 16.00
C LEU A 358 -21.55 -11.21 15.44
N SER A 359 -21.80 -10.77 14.22
CA SER A 359 -23.06 -10.94 13.48
C SER A 359 -22.77 -11.09 12.00
N ASP A 360 -23.75 -11.61 11.26
CA ASP A 360 -23.68 -11.63 9.81
C ASP A 360 -23.70 -10.21 9.25
N SER A 361 -22.87 -9.95 8.26
CA SER A 361 -22.75 -8.67 7.58
C SER A 361 -22.64 -8.89 6.07
N LEU A 362 -22.46 -7.79 5.32
CA LEU A 362 -22.22 -7.84 3.89
C LEU A 362 -20.96 -8.65 3.52
N LEU A 363 -19.92 -8.61 4.39
CA LEU A 363 -18.62 -9.20 4.11
C LEU A 363 -18.34 -10.48 4.89
N TYR A 364 -18.90 -10.61 6.11
CA TYR A 364 -18.52 -11.67 7.05
C TYR A 364 -19.73 -12.36 7.64
N ARG A 365 -19.57 -13.64 7.95
CA ARG A 365 -20.53 -14.44 8.72
C ARG A 365 -20.13 -14.45 10.19
N THR A 366 -21.11 -14.64 11.07
CA THR A 366 -20.87 -14.78 12.51
C THR A 366 -19.82 -15.86 12.80
N GLY A 367 -18.78 -15.48 13.54
CA GLY A 367 -17.67 -16.36 13.92
C GLY A 367 -16.50 -16.38 12.95
N GLU A 368 -16.60 -15.78 11.76
CA GLU A 368 -15.45 -15.61 10.87
C GLU A 368 -14.39 -14.72 11.48
N ARG A 369 -13.14 -15.10 11.28
CA ARG A 369 -11.96 -14.36 11.72
C ARG A 369 -11.33 -13.64 10.55
N VAL A 370 -10.95 -12.39 10.78
CA VAL A 370 -10.29 -11.54 9.79
C VAL A 370 -9.07 -10.86 10.38
N THR A 371 -8.00 -10.82 9.61
CA THR A 371 -6.83 -10.01 9.93
C THR A 371 -6.94 -8.69 9.18
N GLY A 372 -6.76 -7.60 9.90
CA GLY A 372 -6.76 -6.25 9.34
C GLY A 372 -5.60 -5.43 9.90
N HIS A 373 -5.47 -4.21 9.41
CA HIS A 373 -4.50 -3.25 9.90
C HIS A 373 -5.22 -2.00 10.39
N GLU A 374 -4.88 -1.54 11.58
CA GLU A 374 -5.41 -0.32 12.17
C GLU A 374 -4.35 0.78 12.08
N PHE A 375 -4.75 1.93 11.54
CA PHE A 375 -3.89 3.10 11.42
C PHE A 375 -4.75 4.35 11.53
N ARG A 376 -4.84 4.93 12.74
CA ARG A 376 -5.74 6.05 12.99
C ARG A 376 -5.31 6.93 14.14
N HIS A 377 -5.75 8.18 14.10
CA HIS A 377 -5.75 9.14 15.20
C HIS A 377 -7.14 9.39 15.81
N THR A 378 -8.19 8.84 15.22
CA THR A 378 -9.58 9.02 15.69
C THR A 378 -9.88 8.27 17.00
N ALA A 379 -10.74 8.85 17.81
CA ALA A 379 -11.30 8.29 19.04
C ALA A 379 -12.83 8.28 18.98
#